data_3a9e4188c36b27f716e97e16f6d8e59e
#
_entry.id   3a9e4188c36b27f716e97e16f6d8e59e
#
_cell.length_a   1.000
_cell.length_b   1.000
_cell.length_c   1.000
_cell.angle_alpha   90.00
_cell.angle_beta   90.00
_cell.angle_gamma   90.00
#
_symmetry.space_group_name_H-M   'P 1'
#
loop_
_entity.id
_entity.type
_entity.pdbx_description
1 polymer ?
#
loop_
_entity_poly.entity_id
_entity_poly.type
_entity_poly.pdbx_seq_one_letter_code
_entity_poly.pdbx_strand_id
1 'polypeptide(L)'
;VNQTLLRSAPYFPVHDVERSVEFYDRVLGFRCEYSAGTPLQFAICSRDGLAIMLRRVSPTAVIVPNEKQGGTWEAFFWVNDVLGLHSEFTAAGAVIVYGPLIQESYQMKEFAVRDCDGHVLGFGQALTVAS
;
A
#
# COMPACT_ATOMS: atom_id res chain seq x y z
N VAL A 1 -7.79 0.52 -30.07
CA VAL A 1 -8.26 1.64 -29.25
C VAL A 1 -7.09 2.22 -28.46
N ASN A 2 -6.91 3.51 -28.55
CA ASN A 2 -5.83 4.17 -27.83
C ASN A 2 -6.16 4.25 -26.34
N GLN A 3 -5.21 3.85 -25.53
CA GLN A 3 -5.31 3.96 -24.09
C GLN A 3 -5.06 5.42 -23.69
N THR A 4 -5.98 5.99 -22.91
CA THR A 4 -5.87 7.38 -22.46
C THR A 4 -5.30 7.46 -21.04
N LEU A 5 -5.79 6.60 -20.15
CA LEU A 5 -5.33 6.57 -18.76
C LEU A 5 -4.18 5.56 -18.64
N LEU A 6 -3.06 5.97 -18.05
CA LEU A 6 -1.86 5.14 -18.00
C LEU A 6 -1.72 4.42 -16.66
N ARG A 7 -2.01 5.11 -15.57
CA ARG A 7 -2.04 4.51 -14.23
C ARG A 7 -2.72 5.47 -13.26
N SER A 8 -2.96 5.01 -12.07
CA SER A 8 -3.48 5.84 -10.98
C SER A 8 -2.63 5.64 -9.73
N ALA A 9 -2.77 6.51 -8.75
CA ALA A 9 -2.05 6.38 -7.50
C ALA A 9 -2.89 6.95 -6.35
N PRO A 10 -2.92 6.27 -5.21
CA PRO A 10 -3.41 6.88 -3.98
C PRO A 10 -2.42 7.96 -3.53
N TYR A 11 -2.90 8.94 -2.77
CA TYR A 11 -2.12 10.09 -2.34
C TYR A 11 -2.22 10.18 -0.81
N PHE A 12 -1.19 9.70 -0.11
CA PHE A 12 -1.22 9.54 1.34
C PHE A 12 -0.56 10.71 2.07
N PRO A 13 -1.21 11.26 3.11
CA PRO A 13 -0.53 12.15 4.04
C PRO A 13 0.38 11.35 4.95
N VAL A 14 1.61 11.81 5.14
CA VAL A 14 2.58 11.17 6.05
C VAL A 14 3.31 12.25 6.83
N HIS A 15 3.81 11.92 8.03
CA HIS A 15 4.55 12.87 8.84
C HIS A 15 6.01 13.02 8.41
N ASP A 16 6.60 11.93 7.91
CA ASP A 16 8.02 11.88 7.57
C ASP A 16 8.17 11.12 6.25
N VAL A 17 8.36 11.86 5.15
CA VAL A 17 8.43 11.27 3.81
C VAL A 17 9.65 10.37 3.67
N GLU A 18 10.81 10.76 4.25
CA GLU A 18 12.01 9.93 4.20
C GLU A 18 11.78 8.56 4.84
N ARG A 19 11.17 8.54 6.02
CA ARG A 19 10.84 7.30 6.72
C ARG A 19 9.86 6.44 5.92
N SER A 20 8.86 7.08 5.34
CA SER A 20 7.86 6.36 4.54
C SER A 20 8.48 5.78 3.27
N VAL A 21 9.32 6.54 2.58
CA VAL A 21 10.04 6.05 1.39
C VAL A 21 10.86 4.81 1.74
N GLU A 22 11.58 4.85 2.85
CA GLU A 22 12.39 3.70 3.29
C GLU A 22 11.52 2.49 3.60
N PHE A 23 10.40 2.69 4.28
CA PHE A 23 9.45 1.62 4.57
C PHE A 23 8.89 0.99 3.28
N TYR A 24 8.41 1.83 2.38
CA TYR A 24 7.82 1.31 1.13
C TYR A 24 8.84 0.56 0.29
N ASP A 25 10.09 1.02 0.26
CA ASP A 25 11.14 0.34 -0.48
C ASP A 25 11.53 -0.99 0.19
N ARG A 26 11.90 -0.94 1.46
CA ARG A 26 12.53 -2.09 2.14
C ARG A 26 11.52 -3.15 2.56
N VAL A 27 10.31 -2.75 2.92
CA VAL A 27 9.30 -3.69 3.42
C VAL A 27 8.37 -4.15 2.30
N LEU A 28 7.89 -3.22 1.47
CA LEU A 28 6.90 -3.54 0.46
C LEU A 28 7.44 -3.62 -0.97
N GLY A 29 8.71 -3.27 -1.18
CA GLY A 29 9.32 -3.34 -2.51
C GLY A 29 8.83 -2.27 -3.47
N PHE A 30 8.26 -1.17 -2.97
CA PHE A 30 7.86 -0.03 -3.77
C PHE A 30 9.02 0.98 -3.78
N ARG A 31 9.74 1.04 -4.89
CA ARG A 31 10.93 1.86 -5.01
C ARG A 31 10.59 3.31 -5.33
N CYS A 32 11.32 4.24 -4.73
CA CYS A 32 11.15 5.66 -4.99
C CYS A 32 11.56 5.99 -6.43
N GLU A 33 10.62 6.46 -7.24
CA GLU A 33 10.91 6.89 -8.61
C GLU A 33 11.06 8.39 -8.74
N TYR A 34 10.56 9.16 -7.77
CA TYR A 34 10.66 10.61 -7.76
C TYR A 34 10.49 11.12 -6.34
N SER A 35 11.25 12.14 -5.98
CA SER A 35 11.07 12.83 -4.69
C SER A 35 11.42 14.30 -4.84
N ALA A 36 10.88 15.13 -3.95
CA ALA A 36 11.10 16.57 -3.98
C ALA A 36 11.09 17.16 -2.57
N GLY A 37 11.93 18.18 -2.38
CA GLY A 37 12.02 18.95 -1.12
C GLY A 37 13.20 18.55 -0.25
N THR A 38 13.62 19.49 0.62
CA THR A 38 14.67 19.27 1.60
C THR A 38 14.20 19.93 2.91
N PRO A 39 13.76 19.17 3.93
CA PRO A 39 13.51 17.72 3.89
C PRO A 39 12.43 17.35 2.88
N LEU A 40 12.31 16.07 2.55
CA LEU A 40 11.37 15.63 1.52
C LEU A 40 9.93 16.03 1.87
N GLN A 41 9.26 16.63 0.88
CA GLN A 41 7.86 17.04 0.99
C GLN A 41 6.94 16.10 0.22
N PHE A 42 7.49 15.41 -0.79
CA PHE A 42 6.71 14.58 -1.70
C PHE A 42 7.58 13.45 -2.24
N ALA A 43 6.97 12.30 -2.46
CA ALA A 43 7.63 11.18 -3.12
C ALA A 43 6.60 10.33 -3.88
N ILE A 44 7.08 9.67 -4.93
CA ILE A 44 6.33 8.66 -5.65
C ILE A 44 7.12 7.36 -5.55
N CYS A 45 6.50 6.33 -5.02
CA CYS A 45 7.09 4.99 -4.92
C CYS A 45 6.25 4.04 -5.76
N SER A 46 6.91 3.12 -6.47
CA SER A 46 6.20 2.23 -7.37
C SER A 46 6.74 0.80 -7.36
N ARG A 47 5.85 -0.12 -7.67
CA ARG A 47 6.16 -1.54 -7.86
C ARG A 47 5.27 -2.05 -8.99
N ASP A 48 5.85 -2.78 -9.95
CA ASP A 48 5.11 -3.35 -11.09
C ASP A 48 4.29 -2.30 -11.85
N GLY A 49 4.79 -1.07 -11.91
CA GLY A 49 4.11 0.02 -12.60
C GLY A 49 2.97 0.68 -11.81
N LEU A 50 2.68 0.22 -10.61
CA LEU A 50 1.65 0.81 -9.74
C LEU A 50 2.32 1.71 -8.72
N ALA A 51 1.77 2.90 -8.54
CA ALA A 51 2.41 3.92 -7.72
C ALA A 51 1.61 4.27 -6.47
N ILE A 52 2.33 4.74 -5.47
CA ILE A 52 1.79 5.37 -4.27
C ILE A 52 2.49 6.72 -4.16
N MET A 53 1.70 7.78 -3.93
CA MET A 53 2.24 9.12 -3.71
C MET A 53 2.16 9.45 -2.23
N LEU A 54 3.23 10.05 -1.72
CA LEU A 54 3.37 10.42 -0.30
C LEU A 54 3.57 11.93 -0.23
N ARG A 55 2.78 12.60 0.61
CA ARG A 55 2.97 14.03 0.88
C ARG A 55 3.20 14.27 2.36
N ARG A 56 4.12 15.18 2.67
CA ARG A 56 4.37 15.55 4.05
C ARG A 56 3.24 16.44 4.57
N VAL A 57 2.78 16.14 5.78
CA VAL A 57 1.85 17.00 6.50
C VAL A 57 2.54 17.60 7.71
N SER A 58 1.96 18.66 8.27
CA SER A 58 2.46 19.30 9.48
C SER A 58 2.67 18.27 10.60
N PRO A 59 3.70 18.41 11.43
CA PRO A 59 3.89 17.53 12.60
C PRO A 59 2.69 17.51 13.54
N THR A 60 1.88 18.57 13.53
CA THR A 60 0.68 18.67 14.39
C THR A 60 -0.58 18.18 13.68
N ALA A 61 -0.50 17.85 12.39
CA ALA A 61 -1.65 17.32 11.66
C ALA A 61 -2.00 15.93 12.19
N VAL A 62 -3.29 15.67 12.33
CA VAL A 62 -3.78 14.35 12.75
C VAL A 62 -4.10 13.54 11.52
N ILE A 63 -3.42 12.41 11.35
CA ILE A 63 -3.71 11.47 10.27
C ILE A 63 -4.68 10.44 10.81
N VAL A 64 -5.86 10.35 10.18
CA VAL A 64 -6.89 9.39 10.60
C VAL A 64 -7.06 8.35 9.49
N PRO A 65 -6.46 7.15 9.64
CA PRO A 65 -6.63 6.09 8.65
C PRO A 65 -8.08 5.66 8.51
N ASN A 66 -8.43 5.16 7.34
CA ASN A 66 -9.80 4.73 7.04
C ASN A 66 -10.32 3.68 8.03
N GLU A 67 -9.45 2.79 8.52
CA GLU A 67 -9.89 1.79 9.50
C GLU A 67 -10.42 2.39 10.80
N LYS A 68 -9.98 3.60 11.13
CA LYS A 68 -10.45 4.32 12.32
C LYS A 68 -11.75 5.09 12.08
N GLN A 69 -12.23 5.08 10.85
CA GLN A 69 -13.42 5.78 10.43
C GLN A 69 -14.47 4.83 9.85
N GLY A 70 -14.36 3.54 10.15
CA GLY A 70 -15.32 2.54 9.68
C GLY A 70 -14.98 1.94 8.33
N GLY A 71 -13.81 2.29 7.76
CA GLY A 71 -13.33 1.70 6.52
C GLY A 71 -12.31 0.60 6.78
N THR A 72 -11.63 0.16 5.75
CA THR A 72 -10.67 -0.93 5.84
C THR A 72 -9.29 -0.53 5.30
N TRP A 73 -9.24 -0.04 4.07
CA TRP A 73 -7.96 0.23 3.40
C TRP A 73 -7.87 1.67 2.91
N GLU A 74 -6.64 2.17 2.76
CA GLU A 74 -6.34 3.34 1.95
C GLU A 74 -6.14 2.95 0.50
N ALA A 75 -5.61 1.74 0.26
CA ALA A 75 -5.37 1.22 -1.08
C ALA A 75 -5.53 -0.30 -1.08
N PHE A 76 -5.98 -0.84 -2.21
CA PHE A 76 -6.11 -2.29 -2.38
C PHE A 76 -5.48 -2.69 -3.71
N PHE A 77 -4.66 -3.73 -3.68
CA PHE A 77 -3.96 -4.24 -4.84
C PHE A 77 -4.39 -5.67 -5.15
N TRP A 78 -4.75 -5.93 -6.40
CA TRP A 78 -4.99 -7.28 -6.86
C TRP A 78 -3.65 -7.90 -7.24
N VAL A 79 -3.39 -9.10 -6.76
CA VAL A 79 -2.11 -9.77 -6.93
C VAL A 79 -2.32 -11.19 -7.48
N ASN A 80 -1.25 -11.75 -8.04
CA ASN A 80 -1.31 -13.10 -8.63
C ASN A 80 -0.71 -14.19 -7.73
N ASP A 81 -0.09 -13.81 -6.60
CA ASP A 81 0.49 -14.77 -5.65
C ASP A 81 0.45 -14.16 -4.25
N VAL A 82 -0.73 -14.20 -3.64
CA VAL A 82 -0.95 -13.57 -2.35
C VAL A 82 -0.12 -14.22 -1.24
N LEU A 83 0.05 -15.54 -1.26
CA LEU A 83 0.83 -16.23 -0.22
C LEU A 83 2.32 -15.93 -0.34
N GLY A 84 2.85 -15.89 -1.56
CA GLY A 84 4.24 -15.51 -1.79
C GLY A 84 4.53 -14.09 -1.35
N LEU A 85 3.60 -13.17 -1.68
CA LEU A 85 3.75 -11.77 -1.28
C LEU A 85 3.66 -11.61 0.24
N HIS A 86 2.74 -12.31 0.90
CA HIS A 86 2.64 -12.30 2.35
C HIS A 86 3.95 -12.77 3.00
N SER A 87 4.55 -13.85 2.47
CA SER A 87 5.82 -14.35 2.97
C SER A 87 6.94 -13.33 2.79
N GLU A 88 6.98 -12.67 1.62
CA GLU A 88 7.98 -11.62 1.34
C GLU A 88 7.85 -10.48 2.35
N PHE A 89 6.65 -9.97 2.55
CA PHE A 89 6.41 -8.83 3.46
C PHE A 89 6.68 -9.20 4.90
N THR A 90 6.26 -10.39 5.33
CA THR A 90 6.49 -10.88 6.69
C THR A 90 7.98 -11.01 6.97
N ALA A 91 8.76 -11.56 6.03
CA ALA A 91 10.20 -11.67 6.16
C ALA A 91 10.89 -10.30 6.27
N ALA A 92 10.32 -9.27 5.63
CA ALA A 92 10.84 -7.91 5.70
C ALA A 92 10.37 -7.13 6.92
N GLY A 93 9.53 -7.72 7.77
CA GLY A 93 9.09 -7.10 9.02
C GLY A 93 7.79 -6.31 8.93
N ALA A 94 6.95 -6.57 7.92
CA ALA A 94 5.68 -5.89 7.80
C ALA A 94 4.76 -6.15 8.99
N VAL A 95 3.98 -5.13 9.35
CA VAL A 95 2.92 -5.28 10.36
C VAL A 95 1.67 -5.76 9.65
N ILE A 96 1.28 -7.00 9.91
CA ILE A 96 0.09 -7.60 9.29
C ILE A 96 -1.14 -7.20 10.09
N VAL A 97 -2.11 -6.58 9.41
CA VAL A 97 -3.37 -6.16 10.03
C VAL A 97 -4.32 -7.33 10.14
N TYR A 98 -4.42 -8.11 9.06
CA TYR A 98 -5.22 -9.33 9.04
C TYR A 98 -4.75 -10.24 7.90
N GLY A 99 -5.11 -11.52 8.00
CA GLY A 99 -4.92 -12.51 6.96
C GLY A 99 -3.53 -13.16 6.94
N PRO A 100 -3.28 -14.00 5.93
CA PRO A 100 -4.16 -14.32 4.78
C PRO A 100 -5.43 -15.04 5.20
N LEU A 101 -6.55 -14.61 4.63
CA LEU A 101 -7.84 -15.23 4.87
C LEU A 101 -8.71 -15.13 3.60
N ILE A 102 -9.74 -15.94 3.54
CA ILE A 102 -10.67 -15.96 2.42
C ILE A 102 -11.88 -15.08 2.76
N GLN A 103 -12.16 -14.14 1.87
CA GLN A 103 -13.37 -13.33 1.93
C GLN A 103 -14.40 -13.99 1.03
N GLU A 104 -15.33 -14.71 1.63
CA GLU A 104 -16.34 -15.48 0.90
C GLU A 104 -17.26 -14.59 0.08
N SER A 105 -17.58 -13.40 0.62
CA SER A 105 -18.56 -12.52 -0.01
C SER A 105 -18.12 -12.00 -1.38
N TYR A 106 -16.80 -11.84 -1.59
CA TYR A 106 -16.29 -11.38 -2.89
C TYR A 106 -15.18 -12.29 -3.46
N GLN A 107 -15.06 -13.49 -2.92
CA GLN A 107 -14.22 -14.55 -3.47
C GLN A 107 -12.76 -14.14 -3.67
N MET A 108 -12.15 -13.64 -2.59
CA MET A 108 -10.76 -13.23 -2.58
C MET A 108 -10.02 -13.88 -1.42
N LYS A 109 -8.76 -14.23 -1.65
CA LYS A 109 -7.83 -14.56 -0.57
C LYS A 109 -6.93 -13.35 -0.38
N GLU A 110 -6.92 -12.79 0.82
CA GLU A 110 -6.28 -11.50 1.04
C GLU A 110 -5.62 -11.35 2.40
N PHE A 111 -4.73 -10.38 2.49
CA PHE A 111 -4.17 -9.88 3.74
C PHE A 111 -3.99 -8.37 3.63
N ALA A 112 -3.67 -7.74 4.74
CA ALA A 112 -3.41 -6.31 4.75
C ALA A 112 -2.23 -5.98 5.65
N VAL A 113 -1.52 -4.91 5.31
CA VAL A 113 -0.39 -4.41 6.09
C VAL A 113 -0.64 -2.97 6.51
N ARG A 114 0.03 -2.53 7.58
CA ARG A 114 -0.05 -1.16 8.07
C ARG A 114 1.28 -0.46 7.81
N ASP A 115 1.22 0.77 7.30
CA ASP A 115 2.42 1.56 7.09
C ASP A 115 2.81 2.37 8.33
N CYS A 116 3.84 3.23 8.21
CA CYS A 116 4.37 4.01 9.32
C CYS A 116 3.36 4.95 9.95
N ASP A 117 2.38 5.41 9.20
CA ASP A 117 1.39 6.38 9.65
C ASP A 117 0.02 5.75 9.92
N GLY A 118 -0.04 4.43 9.87
CA GLY A 118 -1.27 3.70 10.15
C GLY A 118 -2.15 3.47 8.92
N HIS A 119 -1.74 3.90 7.73
CA HIS A 119 -2.48 3.58 6.51
C HIS A 119 -2.45 2.08 6.26
N VAL A 120 -3.57 1.53 5.84
CA VAL A 120 -3.71 0.09 5.59
C VAL A 120 -3.75 -0.17 4.10
N LEU A 121 -2.89 -1.07 3.64
CA LEU A 121 -2.85 -1.51 2.25
C LEU A 121 -3.27 -2.97 2.19
N GLY A 122 -4.30 -3.26 1.40
CA GLY A 122 -4.79 -4.61 1.20
C GLY A 122 -4.23 -5.22 -0.08
N PHE A 123 -4.01 -6.53 -0.04
CA PHE A 123 -3.49 -7.30 -1.16
C PHE A 123 -4.32 -8.57 -1.29
N GLY A 124 -4.93 -8.77 -2.43
CA GLY A 124 -5.82 -9.90 -2.61
C GLY A 124 -5.68 -10.57 -3.96
N GLN A 125 -5.90 -11.87 -3.94
CA GLN A 125 -5.88 -12.71 -5.13
C GLN A 125 -7.26 -13.30 -5.32
N ALA A 126 -7.82 -13.12 -6.51
CA ALA A 126 -9.11 -13.71 -6.84
C ALA A 126 -9.03 -15.24 -6.73
N LEU A 127 -10.02 -15.85 -6.11
CA LEU A 127 -10.10 -17.30 -6.04
C LEU A 127 -10.37 -17.84 -7.44
N THR A 128 -9.60 -18.86 -7.83
CA THR A 128 -9.79 -19.48 -9.11
C THR A 128 -11.08 -20.30 -9.07
N VAL A 129 -12.01 -19.97 -9.96
CA VAL A 129 -13.19 -20.78 -10.13
C VAL A 129 -12.81 -21.92 -11.08
N ALA A 130 -12.98 -23.14 -10.64
CA ALA A 130 -12.74 -24.30 -11.51
C ALA A 130 -13.73 -24.26 -12.69
N SER A 131 -13.19 -24.19 -13.87
CA SER A 131 -14.00 -24.17 -15.09
C SER A 131 -14.18 -25.58 -15.64
#